data_24eddb41641bce46edd97888b0698e1e
#
_entry.id   24eddb41641bce46edd97888b0698e1e
#
_cell.length_a   1.000
_cell.length_b   1.000
_cell.length_c   1.000
_cell.angle_alpha   90.00
_cell.angle_beta   90.00
_cell.angle_gamma   90.00
#
_symmetry.space_group_name_H-M   'P 1'
#
loop_
_entity.id
_entity.type
_entity.pdbx_description
1 polymer ?
#
loop_
_entity_poly.entity_id
_entity_poly.type
_entity_poly.pdbx_seq_one_letter_code
_entity_poly.pdbx_strand_id
1 'polypeptide(L)'
;MNKYFYDLHIHSCLSPCGDDDMTPENIAGMAALKGLGIVALTDHNSCKNCPAFFAACKKNGIIPVAGAEITTCEDVHTVVLFESLCGAMEFDKMLFGKRNLIKNRPDIFGRQIIYGENDEPFGEEEFLLLNATSL
;
A
#
# COMPACT_ATOMS: atom_id res chain seq x y z
N MET A 1 -0.96 -4.73 -30.56
CA MET A 1 -1.48 -4.79 -29.18
C MET A 1 -0.29 -4.77 -28.22
N ASN A 2 -0.23 -3.80 -27.31
CA ASN A 2 0.83 -3.78 -26.31
C ASN A 2 0.57 -4.86 -25.26
N LYS A 3 1.60 -5.60 -24.89
CA LYS A 3 1.55 -6.57 -23.80
C LYS A 3 2.24 -5.96 -22.58
N TYR A 4 1.61 -6.06 -21.42
CA TYR A 4 2.16 -5.63 -20.15
C TYR A 4 2.31 -6.84 -19.22
N PHE A 5 3.47 -6.94 -18.59
CA PHE A 5 3.60 -7.77 -17.39
C PHE A 5 3.13 -6.95 -16.20
N TYR A 6 2.52 -7.58 -15.24
CA TYR A 6 1.90 -6.89 -14.11
C TYR A 6 2.07 -7.66 -12.80
N ASP A 7 2.02 -6.93 -11.70
CA ASP A 7 1.84 -7.46 -10.36
C ASP A 7 0.79 -6.60 -9.64
N LEU A 8 -0.29 -7.20 -9.19
CA LEU A 8 -1.44 -6.51 -8.59
C LEU A 8 -1.60 -6.76 -7.09
N HIS A 9 -0.56 -7.31 -6.44
CA HIS A 9 -0.59 -7.57 -5.01
C HIS A 9 0.80 -7.40 -4.40
N ILE A 10 1.14 -6.16 -4.04
CA ILE A 10 2.43 -5.81 -3.41
C ILE A 10 2.16 -5.01 -2.14
N HIS A 11 2.94 -5.30 -1.08
CA HIS A 11 2.95 -4.55 0.17
C HIS A 11 4.19 -3.68 0.26
N SER A 12 4.01 -2.45 0.76
CA SER A 12 5.11 -1.59 1.12
C SER A 12 5.53 -1.75 2.59
N CYS A 13 6.51 -0.99 3.01
CA CYS A 13 6.94 -0.86 4.41
C CYS A 13 5.86 -0.28 5.36
N LEU A 14 4.70 0.10 4.83
CA LEU A 14 3.52 0.46 5.63
C LEU A 14 2.87 -0.79 6.24
N SER A 15 2.91 -1.91 5.52
CA SER A 15 2.39 -3.18 6.02
C SER A 15 3.41 -3.86 6.92
N PRO A 16 3.04 -4.35 8.11
CA PRO A 16 3.96 -5.02 9.02
C PRO A 16 4.64 -6.27 8.44
N CYS A 17 4.03 -6.89 7.42
CA CYS A 17 4.64 -8.00 6.69
C CYS A 17 5.61 -7.55 5.59
N GLY A 18 5.65 -6.26 5.26
CA GLY A 18 6.62 -5.68 4.33
C GLY A 18 7.95 -5.41 5.03
N ASP A 19 9.04 -5.50 4.28
CA ASP A 19 10.36 -5.09 4.74
C ASP A 19 10.46 -3.56 4.77
N ASP A 20 11.27 -2.98 5.66
CA ASP A 20 11.49 -1.53 5.74
C ASP A 20 12.06 -0.95 4.43
N ASP A 21 12.77 -1.77 3.64
CA ASP A 21 13.30 -1.39 2.32
C ASP A 21 12.24 -1.40 1.21
N MET A 22 11.03 -1.87 1.48
CA MET A 22 9.89 -1.84 0.54
C MET A 22 9.27 -0.44 0.47
N THR A 23 10.10 0.55 0.20
CA THR A 23 9.66 1.93 0.02
C THR A 23 8.96 2.13 -1.34
N PRO A 24 8.10 3.14 -1.52
CA PRO A 24 7.47 3.44 -2.80
C PRO A 24 8.45 3.58 -3.97
N GLU A 25 9.59 4.26 -3.78
CA GLU A 25 10.62 4.42 -4.82
C GLU A 25 11.30 3.07 -5.15
N ASN A 26 11.63 2.27 -4.15
CA ASN A 26 12.24 0.96 -4.35
C ASN A 26 11.30 0.00 -5.07
N ILE A 27 10.02 -0.03 -4.71
CA ILE A 27 9.02 -0.86 -5.39
C ILE A 27 8.93 -0.49 -6.87
N ALA A 28 8.77 0.81 -7.18
CA ALA A 28 8.68 1.28 -8.56
C ALA A 28 9.97 1.01 -9.36
N GLY A 29 11.14 1.25 -8.75
CA GLY A 29 12.44 0.97 -9.37
C GLY A 29 12.64 -0.51 -9.66
N MET A 30 12.33 -1.39 -8.71
CA MET A 30 12.43 -2.85 -8.89
C MET A 30 11.42 -3.37 -9.92
N ALA A 31 10.20 -2.83 -9.95
CA ALA A 31 9.20 -3.15 -10.96
C ALA A 31 9.73 -2.84 -12.38
N ALA A 32 10.33 -1.67 -12.56
CA ALA A 32 10.93 -1.28 -13.83
C ALA A 32 12.08 -2.22 -14.23
N LEU A 33 12.98 -2.56 -13.30
CA LEU A 33 14.07 -3.52 -13.53
C LEU A 33 13.58 -4.91 -13.90
N LYS A 34 12.43 -5.33 -13.38
CA LYS A 34 11.79 -6.62 -13.70
C LYS A 34 10.93 -6.58 -14.97
N GLY A 35 10.81 -5.42 -15.62
CA GLY A 35 10.01 -5.24 -16.83
C GLY A 35 8.50 -5.26 -16.59
N LEU A 36 8.06 -4.98 -15.36
CA LEU A 36 6.63 -4.80 -15.07
C LEU A 36 6.16 -3.45 -15.64
N GLY A 37 5.02 -3.45 -16.28
CA GLY A 37 4.38 -2.25 -16.83
C GLY A 37 3.20 -1.75 -16.01
N ILE A 38 2.59 -2.61 -15.22
CA ILE A 38 1.44 -2.28 -14.35
C ILE A 38 1.68 -2.88 -12.98
N VAL A 39 1.56 -2.07 -11.92
CA VAL A 39 1.77 -2.54 -10.55
C VAL A 39 0.72 -1.93 -9.63
N ALA A 40 0.13 -2.75 -8.76
CA ALA A 40 -0.75 -2.30 -7.70
C ALA A 40 -0.05 -2.32 -6.35
N LEU A 41 -0.18 -1.22 -5.61
CA LEU A 41 0.17 -1.18 -4.19
C LEU A 41 -1.07 -1.50 -3.36
N THR A 42 -0.97 -2.52 -2.52
CA THR A 42 -2.11 -3.10 -1.80
C THR A 42 -1.77 -3.38 -0.34
N ASP A 43 -1.35 -2.35 0.40
CA ASP A 43 -1.02 -2.47 1.81
C ASP A 43 -2.22 -2.94 2.66
N HIS A 44 -1.94 -3.57 3.78
CA HIS A 44 -2.98 -4.01 4.71
C HIS A 44 -3.79 -2.82 5.23
N ASN A 45 -5.10 -2.88 5.04
CA ASN A 45 -6.09 -1.95 5.60
C ASN A 45 -5.73 -0.45 5.45
N SER A 46 -4.96 -0.08 4.42
CA SER A 46 -4.59 1.31 4.17
C SER A 46 -4.15 1.56 2.72
N CYS A 47 -4.41 2.79 2.23
CA CYS A 47 -3.89 3.30 0.96
C CYS A 47 -2.87 4.44 1.16
N LYS A 48 -2.35 4.66 2.37
CA LYS A 48 -1.56 5.86 2.71
C LYS A 48 -0.27 6.02 1.92
N ASN A 49 0.36 4.92 1.46
CA ASN A 49 1.54 4.99 0.60
C ASN A 49 1.23 5.06 -0.90
N CYS A 50 -0.05 4.96 -1.30
CA CYS A 50 -0.43 5.06 -2.72
C CYS A 50 -0.02 6.40 -3.38
N PRO A 51 -0.15 7.59 -2.74
CA PRO A 51 0.29 8.84 -3.36
C PRO A 51 1.78 8.86 -3.68
N ALA A 52 2.64 8.45 -2.75
CA ALA A 52 4.08 8.36 -2.96
C ALA A 52 4.43 7.32 -4.04
N PHE A 53 3.75 6.19 -4.03
CA PHE A 53 3.91 5.13 -5.03
C PHE A 53 3.53 5.60 -6.45
N PHE A 54 2.45 6.37 -6.60
CA PHE A 54 2.06 6.96 -7.89
C PHE A 54 3.13 7.91 -8.43
N ALA A 55 3.69 8.76 -7.56
CA ALA A 55 4.79 9.65 -7.94
C ALA A 55 6.03 8.86 -8.39
N ALA A 56 6.41 7.83 -7.65
CA ALA A 56 7.54 6.96 -7.98
C ALA A 56 7.32 6.20 -9.30
N CYS A 57 6.14 5.64 -9.52
CA CYS A 57 5.79 4.94 -10.77
C CYS A 57 5.86 5.86 -11.98
N LYS A 58 5.40 7.11 -11.85
CA LYS A 58 5.47 8.10 -12.94
C LYS A 58 6.91 8.33 -13.40
N LYS A 59 7.88 8.40 -12.49
CA LYS A 59 9.31 8.55 -12.81
C LYS A 59 9.87 7.33 -13.54
N ASN A 60 9.36 6.14 -13.23
CA ASN A 60 9.87 4.87 -13.74
C ASN A 60 9.06 4.33 -14.95
N GLY A 61 8.09 5.08 -15.47
CA GLY A 61 7.27 4.65 -16.60
C GLY A 61 6.35 3.47 -16.31
N ILE A 62 6.00 3.25 -15.04
CA ILE A 62 5.07 2.19 -14.57
C ILE A 62 3.66 2.79 -14.48
N ILE A 63 2.66 2.01 -14.87
CA ILE A 63 1.25 2.35 -14.65
C ILE A 63 0.88 1.90 -13.24
N PRO A 64 0.64 2.83 -12.30
CA PRO A 64 0.27 2.48 -10.93
C PRO A 64 -1.21 2.17 -10.82
N VAL A 65 -1.55 1.23 -9.95
CA VAL A 65 -2.92 0.98 -9.51
C VAL A 65 -2.95 1.16 -7.99
N ALA A 66 -3.88 1.96 -7.50
CA ALA A 66 -4.09 2.11 -6.06
C ALA A 66 -4.98 0.98 -5.55
N GLY A 67 -4.65 0.41 -4.41
CA GLY A 67 -5.41 -0.65 -3.79
C GLY A 67 -5.16 -0.77 -2.30
N ALA A 68 -5.79 -1.74 -1.70
CA ALA A 68 -5.56 -2.19 -0.34
C ALA A 68 -5.91 -3.67 -0.19
N GLU A 69 -5.27 -4.36 0.72
CA GLU A 69 -5.71 -5.68 1.17
C GLU A 69 -6.49 -5.55 2.47
N ILE A 70 -7.79 -5.74 2.37
CA ILE A 70 -8.71 -5.58 3.50
C ILE A 70 -8.86 -6.90 4.22
N THR A 71 -8.68 -6.89 5.54
CA THR A 71 -9.07 -8.01 6.39
C THR A 71 -10.50 -7.77 6.86
N THR A 72 -11.44 -8.57 6.39
CA THR A 72 -12.86 -8.44 6.75
C THR A 72 -13.14 -8.91 8.18
N CYS A 73 -14.36 -8.67 8.67
CA CYS A 73 -14.75 -9.12 10.02
C CYS A 73 -14.78 -10.65 10.16
N GLU A 74 -14.89 -11.39 9.04
CA GLU A 74 -14.79 -12.85 9.02
C GLU A 74 -13.33 -13.35 8.90
N ASP A 75 -12.34 -12.44 9.00
CA ASP A 75 -10.92 -12.74 8.83
C ASP A 75 -10.56 -13.25 7.41
N VAL A 76 -11.24 -12.71 6.40
CA VAL A 76 -10.94 -12.97 4.99
C VAL A 76 -10.13 -11.80 4.43
N HIS A 77 -9.02 -12.11 3.76
CA HIS A 77 -8.19 -11.11 3.08
C HIS A 77 -8.74 -10.88 1.66
N THR A 78 -9.12 -9.65 1.38
CA THR A 78 -9.68 -9.25 0.10
C THR A 78 -8.88 -8.10 -0.50
N VAL A 79 -8.30 -8.32 -1.67
CA VAL A 79 -7.64 -7.25 -2.43
C VAL A 79 -8.70 -6.42 -3.14
N VAL A 80 -8.68 -5.11 -2.89
CA VAL A 80 -9.51 -4.13 -3.57
C VAL A 80 -8.64 -3.19 -4.37
N LEU A 81 -9.04 -2.91 -5.62
CA LEU A 81 -8.34 -2.03 -6.54
C LEU A 81 -9.25 -0.88 -6.94
N PHE A 82 -8.69 0.30 -7.14
CA PHE A 82 -9.43 1.52 -7.43
C PHE A 82 -9.07 2.07 -8.81
N GLU A 83 -10.06 2.64 -9.50
CA GLU A 83 -9.87 3.29 -10.79
C GLU A 83 -9.02 4.57 -10.71
N SER A 84 -8.96 5.19 -9.52
CA SER A 84 -8.23 6.43 -9.31
C SER A 84 -7.60 6.51 -7.93
N LEU A 85 -6.50 7.25 -7.84
CA LEU A 85 -5.87 7.56 -6.56
C LEU A 85 -6.83 8.32 -5.63
N CYS A 86 -7.65 9.24 -6.18
CA CYS A 86 -8.63 9.99 -5.39
C CYS A 86 -9.63 9.04 -4.72
N GLY A 87 -10.20 8.10 -5.48
CA GLY A 87 -11.13 7.09 -4.95
C GLY A 87 -10.49 6.22 -3.85
N ALA A 88 -9.23 5.81 -4.04
CA ALA A 88 -8.49 5.07 -3.03
C ALA A 88 -8.31 5.86 -1.72
N MET A 89 -7.98 7.16 -1.82
CA MET A 89 -7.78 8.00 -0.64
C MET A 89 -9.10 8.35 0.08
N GLU A 90 -10.21 8.45 -0.65
CA GLU A 90 -11.54 8.59 -0.04
C GLU A 90 -11.94 7.31 0.69
N PHE A 91 -11.66 6.14 0.08
CA PHE A 91 -11.88 4.85 0.71
C PHE A 91 -11.04 4.69 1.98
N ASP A 92 -9.75 5.08 1.96
CA ASP A 92 -8.86 5.02 3.13
C ASP A 92 -9.43 5.81 4.32
N LYS A 93 -10.00 6.98 4.08
CA LYS A 93 -10.66 7.78 5.11
C LYS A 93 -11.88 7.07 5.71
N MET A 94 -12.70 6.46 4.86
CA MET A 94 -13.87 5.68 5.30
C MET A 94 -13.41 4.44 6.08
N LEU A 95 -12.39 3.75 5.57
CA LEU A 95 -11.83 2.54 6.16
C LEU A 95 -11.29 2.77 7.57
N PHE A 96 -10.68 3.93 7.83
CA PHE A 96 -10.19 4.27 9.17
C PHE A 96 -11.29 4.13 10.24
N GLY A 97 -12.52 4.55 9.94
CA GLY A 97 -13.68 4.40 10.83
C GLY A 97 -14.18 2.96 10.99
N LYS A 98 -13.68 2.02 10.19
CA LYS A 98 -14.02 0.59 10.22
C LYS A 98 -12.92 -0.28 10.81
N ARG A 99 -11.75 0.30 11.07
CA ARG A 99 -10.60 -0.42 11.63
C ARG A 99 -10.76 -0.65 13.13
N ASN A 100 -10.20 -1.75 13.58
CA ASN A 100 -10.01 -2.00 15.01
C ASN A 100 -8.74 -1.29 15.48
N LEU A 101 -8.89 -0.16 16.17
CA LEU A 101 -7.80 0.75 16.54
C LEU A 101 -7.00 0.24 17.75
N ILE A 102 -6.20 -0.79 17.54
CA ILE A 102 -5.25 -1.31 18.53
C ILE A 102 -3.86 -0.76 18.17
N LYS A 103 -3.17 -0.17 19.12
CA LYS A 103 -1.83 0.40 18.91
C LYS A 103 -0.85 -0.65 18.39
N ASN A 104 -0.04 -0.25 17.41
CA ASN A 104 1.04 -1.10 16.92
C ASN A 104 2.09 -1.36 18.02
N ARG A 105 2.71 -2.51 17.92
CA ARG A 105 3.89 -2.92 18.70
C ARG A 105 5.07 -3.11 17.75
N PRO A 106 5.85 -2.03 17.44
CA PRO A 106 6.96 -2.13 16.48
C PRO A 106 8.03 -3.14 16.88
N ASP A 107 8.17 -3.40 18.17
CA ASP A 107 9.07 -4.44 18.72
C ASP A 107 8.62 -5.87 18.37
N ILE A 108 7.35 -6.07 18.00
CA ILE A 108 6.78 -7.38 17.63
C ILE A 108 6.45 -7.44 16.14
N PHE A 109 5.74 -6.41 15.63
CA PHE A 109 5.17 -6.42 14.29
C PHE A 109 5.98 -5.60 13.27
N GLY A 110 7.02 -4.87 13.72
CA GLY A 110 7.74 -3.95 12.87
C GLY A 110 7.07 -2.58 12.75
N ARG A 111 7.76 -1.70 12.04
CA ARG A 111 7.29 -0.33 11.79
C ARG A 111 6.23 -0.34 10.68
N GLN A 112 5.42 0.70 10.64
CA GLN A 112 4.40 0.94 9.63
C GLN A 112 4.64 2.34 9.05
N ILE A 113 5.61 2.43 8.13
CA ILE A 113 6.17 3.70 7.69
C ILE A 113 5.32 4.29 6.56
N ILE A 114 4.96 5.57 6.70
CA ILE A 114 4.28 6.36 5.68
C ILE A 114 5.32 7.25 5.01
N TYR A 115 5.38 7.18 3.69
CA TYR A 115 6.28 8.00 2.88
C TYR A 115 5.53 9.06 2.07
N GLY A 116 6.18 10.21 1.90
CA GLY A 116 5.88 11.18 0.87
C GLY A 116 6.65 10.91 -0.43
N GLU A 117 6.65 11.88 -1.33
CA GLU A 117 7.43 11.77 -2.58
C GLU A 117 8.93 11.65 -2.29
N ASN A 118 9.66 10.97 -3.19
CA ASN A 118 11.11 10.72 -3.09
C ASN A 118 11.53 9.97 -1.81
N ASP A 119 10.66 9.11 -1.30
CA ASP A 119 10.88 8.38 -0.05
C ASP A 119 11.24 9.30 1.14
N GLU A 120 10.64 10.48 1.20
CA GLU A 120 10.71 11.30 2.40
C GLU A 120 9.80 10.71 3.48
N PRO A 121 10.32 10.31 4.65
CA PRO A 121 9.49 9.81 5.73
C PRO A 121 8.48 10.86 6.18
N PHE A 122 7.20 10.54 6.08
CA PHE A 122 6.11 11.42 6.50
C PHE A 122 5.67 11.14 7.94
N GLY A 123 5.77 9.88 8.37
CA GLY A 123 5.37 9.42 9.70
C GLY A 123 5.21 7.91 9.77
N GLU A 124 4.57 7.46 10.83
CA GLU A 124 4.22 6.06 11.04
C GLU A 124 2.73 5.93 11.35
N GLU A 125 2.13 4.84 10.90
CA GLU A 125 0.76 4.49 11.29
C GLU A 125 0.77 3.98 12.74
N GLU A 126 0.03 4.65 13.61
CA GLU A 126 0.00 4.35 15.04
C GLU A 126 -0.71 3.04 15.35
N PHE A 127 -1.73 2.69 14.56
CA PHE A 127 -2.57 1.53 14.83
C PHE A 127 -2.22 0.36 13.92
N LEU A 128 -2.15 -0.85 14.51
CA LEU A 128 -1.78 -2.06 13.77
C LEU A 128 -2.73 -2.31 12.60
N LEU A 129 -2.15 -2.41 11.40
CA LEU A 129 -2.90 -2.60 10.16
C LEU A 129 -3.33 -4.05 9.90
N LEU A 130 -2.79 -5.02 10.62
CA LEU A 130 -3.13 -6.45 10.44
C LEU A 130 -4.45 -6.87 11.07
N ASN A 131 -5.08 -6.02 11.89
CA ASN A 131 -6.33 -6.37 12.55
C ASN A 131 -7.50 -6.40 11.58
N ALA A 132 -8.44 -7.32 11.81
CA ALA A 132 -9.70 -7.34 11.08
C ALA A 132 -10.46 -6.00 11.23
N THR A 133 -11.09 -5.59 10.14
CA THR A 133 -11.99 -4.44 10.11
C THR A 133 -13.42 -4.87 10.47
N SER A 134 -14.34 -3.92 10.56
CA SER A 134 -15.77 -4.20 10.69
C SER A 134 -16.52 -4.26 9.35
N LEU A 135 -15.77 -4.42 8.25
CA LEU A 135 -16.33 -4.60 6.91
C LEU A 135 -16.67 -6.06 6.65
#